data_1db0756508ce668109a513d8f96a3a46
#
_entry.id   1db0756508ce668109a513d8f96a3a46
#
_cell.length_a   1.000
_cell.length_b   1.000
_cell.length_c   1.000
_cell.angle_alpha   90.00
_cell.angle_beta   90.00
_cell.angle_gamma   90.00
#
_symmetry.space_group_name_H-M   'P 1'
#
loop_
_entity.id
_entity.type
_entity.pdbx_description
1 polymer ?
#
loop_
_entity_poly.entity_id
_entity_poly.type
_entity_poly.pdbx_seq_one_letter_code
_entity_poly.pdbx_strand_id
1 'polypeptide(L)'
;MIKCVSILGSTGSIGRQSLDIISRLPEIRVAALTAGTSVERMAAQCREFKPSLAVMATEEAAAALRAELKDMDIRISWGEEGLIEAASLEEADCVITAVVGMVGLKPTLAAIRGKKRIGLANKETLVCAGEIVMAEAEKYGAEIIPVDSEHSAIFQCLMGSGEKKEIKRLILTCSGGPFFGKSKEGLRKVTKADALKHPNWKMGAKITIDCATLMNKGLEVIEAMRLYRMPLEQVHVVIHRQSIVHSMVEFVDGAVMAQMGAPDMRLPIQLALTYPERMECPVDGLDLLTCGPLTFSAPDLENFPCLQLAFDCARKGGTACPAMNGANEEAVAMFLRDEIGFYDIYDLVSRAVDAVPFVGNPTLEQVLEADRLARQAVRSFR
;
A
#
# COMPACT_ATOMS: atom_id res chain seq x y z
N MET A 1 0.19 15.52 18.96
CA MET A 1 -1.05 14.86 18.48
C MET A 1 -1.44 15.53 17.16
N ILE A 2 -1.83 14.74 16.15
CA ILE A 2 -2.30 15.22 14.84
C ILE A 2 -3.59 16.01 15.04
N LYS A 3 -3.70 17.19 14.42
CA LYS A 3 -4.89 18.04 14.46
C LYS A 3 -5.52 18.22 13.07
N CYS A 4 -4.74 18.06 12.02
CA CYS A 4 -5.18 18.30 10.67
C CYS A 4 -4.57 17.30 9.69
N VAL A 5 -5.38 16.73 8.80
CA VAL A 5 -4.94 15.66 7.90
C VAL A 5 -5.34 15.92 6.46
N SER A 6 -4.43 15.63 5.53
CA SER A 6 -4.72 15.49 4.11
C SER A 6 -4.88 14.02 3.75
N ILE A 7 -5.90 13.66 2.96
CA ILE A 7 -6.15 12.28 2.54
C ILE A 7 -6.02 12.18 1.03
N LEU A 8 -4.96 11.54 0.57
CA LEU A 8 -4.75 11.27 -0.85
C LEU A 8 -5.47 9.98 -1.23
N GLY A 9 -6.53 10.09 -2.05
CA GLY A 9 -7.37 8.94 -2.43
C GLY A 9 -8.55 8.69 -1.48
N SER A 10 -9.22 9.73 -1.03
CA SER A 10 -10.30 9.69 0.00
C SER A 10 -11.51 8.82 -0.39
N THR A 11 -11.80 8.68 -1.67
CA THR A 11 -12.94 7.89 -2.16
C THR A 11 -12.66 6.39 -2.28
N GLY A 12 -11.39 5.99 -2.14
CA GLY A 12 -10.94 4.60 -2.12
C GLY A 12 -11.27 3.85 -0.83
N SER A 13 -10.87 2.58 -0.73
CA SER A 13 -11.14 1.74 0.45
C SER A 13 -10.49 2.31 1.71
N ILE A 14 -9.19 2.62 1.66
CA ILE A 14 -8.43 3.16 2.80
C ILE A 14 -8.92 4.58 3.13
N GLY A 15 -9.09 5.44 2.11
CA GLY A 15 -9.55 6.81 2.34
C GLY A 15 -10.90 6.90 3.04
N ARG A 16 -11.87 6.06 2.67
CA ARG A 16 -13.18 5.99 3.33
C ARG A 16 -13.08 5.53 4.78
N GLN A 17 -12.25 4.52 5.05
CA GLN A 17 -12.02 4.04 6.41
C GLN A 17 -11.25 5.07 7.24
N SER A 18 -10.37 5.86 6.61
CA SER A 18 -9.71 7.00 7.28
C SER A 18 -10.73 8.05 7.70
N LEU A 19 -11.68 8.36 6.83
CA LEU A 19 -12.77 9.32 7.15
C LEU A 19 -13.72 8.76 8.22
N ASP A 20 -14.02 7.46 8.21
CA ASP A 20 -14.81 6.82 9.29
C ASP A 20 -14.11 6.96 10.66
N ILE A 21 -12.80 6.76 10.72
CA ILE A 21 -12.03 7.00 11.96
C ILE A 21 -12.03 8.47 12.35
N ILE A 22 -11.77 9.38 11.40
CA ILE A 22 -11.71 10.83 11.67
C ILE A 22 -13.04 11.37 12.15
N SER A 23 -14.17 10.87 11.65
CA SER A 23 -15.50 11.28 12.12
C SER A 23 -15.75 11.00 13.61
N ARG A 24 -14.93 10.12 14.21
CA ARG A 24 -14.96 9.76 15.64
C ARG A 24 -13.85 10.42 16.47
N LEU A 25 -12.99 11.19 15.83
CA LEU A 25 -11.88 11.93 16.44
C LEU A 25 -12.11 13.44 16.21
N PRO A 26 -12.99 14.07 16.98
CA PRO A 26 -13.45 15.45 16.72
C PRO A 26 -12.33 16.50 16.80
N GLU A 27 -11.19 16.16 17.37
CA GLU A 27 -10.00 16.99 17.42
C GLU A 27 -9.20 17.00 16.10
N ILE A 28 -9.49 16.08 15.17
CA ILE A 28 -8.79 15.98 13.88
C ILE A 28 -9.66 16.56 12.76
N ARG A 29 -9.20 17.65 12.13
CA ARG A 29 -9.82 18.25 10.93
C ARG A 29 -9.25 17.62 9.65
N VAL A 30 -10.02 17.71 8.58
CA VAL A 30 -9.55 17.36 7.23
C VAL A 30 -9.15 18.65 6.49
N ALA A 31 -7.86 18.76 6.10
CA ALA A 31 -7.34 19.87 5.30
C ALA A 31 -7.62 19.69 3.81
N ALA A 32 -7.31 18.49 3.29
CA ALA A 32 -7.51 18.20 1.88
C ALA A 32 -8.05 16.78 1.66
N LEU A 33 -8.86 16.67 0.62
CA LEU A 33 -9.34 15.39 0.07
C LEU A 33 -8.92 15.30 -1.39
N THR A 34 -8.47 14.11 -1.82
CA THR A 34 -8.23 13.89 -3.25
C THR A 34 -8.95 12.63 -3.74
N ALA A 35 -9.37 12.63 -4.99
CA ALA A 35 -10.06 11.50 -5.61
C ALA A 35 -9.72 11.35 -7.09
N GLY A 36 -9.99 10.16 -7.65
CA GLY A 36 -9.95 9.93 -9.08
C GLY A 36 -11.06 10.71 -9.81
N THR A 37 -12.08 10.00 -10.28
CA THR A 37 -13.20 10.57 -11.05
C THR A 37 -14.56 10.45 -10.34
N SER A 38 -14.59 9.99 -9.09
CA SER A 38 -15.85 9.80 -8.31
C SER A 38 -16.37 11.12 -7.75
N VAL A 39 -16.96 11.97 -8.60
CA VAL A 39 -17.43 13.32 -8.24
C VAL A 39 -18.48 13.29 -7.14
N GLU A 40 -19.55 12.47 -7.29
CA GLU A 40 -20.64 12.38 -6.31
C GLU A 40 -20.14 12.04 -4.91
N ARG A 41 -19.26 11.02 -4.80
CA ARG A 41 -18.70 10.62 -3.51
C ARG A 41 -17.79 11.70 -2.92
N MET A 42 -16.99 12.35 -3.78
CA MET A 42 -16.14 13.45 -3.34
C MET A 42 -16.94 14.63 -2.84
N ALA A 43 -18.04 14.99 -3.52
CA ALA A 43 -18.93 16.05 -3.10
C ALA A 43 -19.57 15.76 -1.73
N ALA A 44 -20.02 14.52 -1.51
CA ALA A 44 -20.55 14.10 -0.21
C ALA A 44 -19.50 14.24 0.91
N GLN A 45 -18.26 13.77 0.67
CA GLN A 45 -17.15 13.91 1.62
C GLN A 45 -16.80 15.38 1.89
N CYS A 46 -16.80 16.23 0.86
CA CYS A 46 -16.57 17.66 1.01
C CYS A 46 -17.65 18.34 1.86
N ARG A 47 -18.92 17.99 1.70
CA ARG A 47 -20.02 18.52 2.52
C ARG A 47 -19.91 18.11 3.98
N GLU A 48 -19.48 16.88 4.25
CA GLU A 48 -19.33 16.34 5.60
C GLU A 48 -18.10 16.91 6.31
N PHE A 49 -16.92 16.83 5.68
CA PHE A 49 -15.63 17.14 6.31
C PHE A 49 -15.14 18.58 6.07
N LYS A 50 -15.71 19.30 5.12
CA LYS A 50 -15.42 20.71 4.80
C LYS A 50 -13.92 21.02 4.67
N PRO A 51 -13.19 20.30 3.79
CA PRO A 51 -11.76 20.54 3.58
C PRO A 51 -11.54 21.93 2.96
N SER A 52 -10.34 22.50 3.14
CA SER A 52 -9.94 23.73 2.45
C SER A 52 -9.60 23.49 0.97
N LEU A 53 -9.19 22.25 0.62
CA LEU A 53 -8.81 21.86 -0.73
C LEU A 53 -9.43 20.51 -1.10
N ALA A 54 -10.01 20.44 -2.30
CA ALA A 54 -10.46 19.21 -2.94
C ALA A 54 -9.77 19.03 -4.30
N VAL A 55 -9.21 17.84 -4.57
CA VAL A 55 -8.46 17.57 -5.80
C VAL A 55 -9.05 16.38 -6.54
N MET A 56 -9.28 16.55 -7.84
CA MET A 56 -9.72 15.47 -8.73
C MET A 56 -8.58 15.07 -9.67
N ALA A 57 -8.63 13.84 -10.21
CA ALA A 57 -7.58 13.38 -11.11
C ALA A 57 -7.58 14.13 -12.45
N THR A 58 -8.72 14.60 -12.93
CA THR A 58 -8.85 15.29 -14.22
C THR A 58 -9.55 16.63 -14.10
N GLU A 59 -9.35 17.50 -15.07
CA GLU A 59 -9.96 18.83 -15.14
C GLU A 59 -11.48 18.74 -15.26
N GLU A 60 -11.98 17.78 -16.05
CA GLU A 60 -13.42 17.56 -16.23
C GLU A 60 -14.08 17.16 -14.92
N ALA A 61 -13.46 16.26 -14.16
CA ALA A 61 -13.98 15.85 -12.86
C ALA A 61 -13.94 17.01 -11.84
N ALA A 62 -12.91 17.86 -11.89
CA ALA A 62 -12.81 19.05 -11.06
C ALA A 62 -13.88 20.09 -11.43
N ALA A 63 -14.15 20.31 -12.71
CA ALA A 63 -15.22 21.19 -13.18
C ALA A 63 -16.60 20.69 -12.71
N ALA A 64 -16.87 19.39 -12.81
CA ALA A 64 -18.09 18.79 -12.30
C ALA A 64 -18.22 18.96 -10.78
N LEU A 65 -17.13 18.76 -10.02
CA LEU A 65 -17.13 18.94 -8.57
C LEU A 65 -17.39 20.41 -8.18
N ARG A 66 -16.85 21.40 -8.91
CA ARG A 66 -17.14 22.83 -8.69
C ARG A 66 -18.63 23.15 -8.86
N ALA A 67 -19.26 22.53 -9.87
CA ALA A 67 -20.70 22.72 -10.09
C ALA A 67 -21.53 22.15 -8.94
N GLU A 68 -21.14 20.99 -8.41
CA GLU A 68 -21.82 20.36 -7.26
C GLU A 68 -21.63 21.12 -5.94
N LEU A 69 -20.48 21.79 -5.75
CA LEU A 69 -20.09 22.44 -4.49
C LEU A 69 -20.13 23.99 -4.58
N LYS A 70 -20.88 24.56 -5.54
CA LYS A 70 -20.99 26.02 -5.74
C LYS A 70 -21.43 26.82 -4.51
N ASP A 71 -22.07 26.14 -3.55
CA ASP A 71 -22.57 26.67 -2.28
C ASP A 71 -21.54 26.57 -1.14
N MET A 72 -20.36 26.04 -1.41
CA MET A 72 -19.29 25.83 -0.41
C MET A 72 -18.02 26.60 -0.78
N ASP A 73 -17.35 27.13 0.23
CA ASP A 73 -16.04 27.78 0.07
C ASP A 73 -14.91 26.74 0.17
N ILE A 74 -14.75 25.95 -0.91
CA ILE A 74 -13.71 24.92 -1.02
C ILE A 74 -12.93 25.18 -2.31
N ARG A 75 -11.60 25.29 -2.19
CA ARG A 75 -10.74 25.40 -3.36
C ARG A 75 -10.68 24.03 -4.08
N ILE A 76 -10.88 24.03 -5.40
CA ILE A 76 -10.89 22.80 -6.21
C ILE A 76 -9.77 22.86 -7.24
N SER A 77 -8.91 21.84 -7.21
CA SER A 77 -7.75 21.64 -8.11
C SER A 77 -7.82 20.26 -8.78
N TRP A 78 -6.86 19.94 -9.66
CA TRP A 78 -6.78 18.66 -10.34
C TRP A 78 -5.34 18.27 -10.70
N GLY A 79 -5.17 16.99 -11.07
CA GLY A 79 -3.93 16.46 -11.62
C GLY A 79 -2.81 16.29 -10.59
N GLU A 80 -1.60 16.08 -11.09
CA GLU A 80 -0.41 15.83 -10.26
C GLU A 80 -0.06 17.03 -9.37
N GLU A 81 -0.13 18.24 -9.91
CA GLU A 81 0.16 19.48 -9.16
C GLU A 81 -0.81 19.64 -7.98
N GLY A 82 -2.10 19.39 -8.21
CA GLY A 82 -3.10 19.39 -7.15
C GLY A 82 -2.84 18.34 -6.06
N LEU A 83 -2.41 17.13 -6.44
CA LEU A 83 -2.02 16.08 -5.49
C LEU A 83 -0.82 16.50 -4.64
N ILE A 84 0.19 17.12 -5.26
CA ILE A 84 1.37 17.63 -4.57
C ILE A 84 0.98 18.77 -3.62
N GLU A 85 0.10 19.67 -4.07
CA GLU A 85 -0.44 20.74 -3.24
C GLU A 85 -1.17 20.19 -2.01
N ALA A 86 -2.10 19.23 -2.19
CA ALA A 86 -2.84 18.59 -1.09
C ALA A 86 -1.91 17.91 -0.08
N ALA A 87 -0.81 17.31 -0.55
CA ALA A 87 0.18 16.65 0.29
C ALA A 87 1.07 17.63 1.06
N SER A 88 1.25 18.85 0.58
CA SER A 88 2.17 19.85 1.14
C SER A 88 1.47 21.02 1.85
N LEU A 89 0.14 21.00 2.00
CA LEU A 89 -0.61 22.05 2.69
C LEU A 89 0.01 22.36 4.07
N GLU A 90 0.27 23.64 4.32
CA GLU A 90 0.93 24.08 5.56
C GLU A 90 0.14 23.66 6.81
N GLU A 91 -1.17 23.76 6.75
CA GLU A 91 -2.07 23.44 7.87
C GLU A 91 -2.16 21.94 8.17
N ALA A 92 -1.78 21.05 7.27
CA ALA A 92 -1.83 19.61 7.51
C ALA A 92 -0.61 19.16 8.34
N ASP A 93 -0.85 18.44 9.44
CA ASP A 93 0.18 17.80 10.25
C ASP A 93 0.52 16.40 9.72
N CYS A 94 -0.45 15.75 9.08
CA CYS A 94 -0.36 14.37 8.61
C CYS A 94 -0.93 14.23 7.19
N VAL A 95 -0.35 13.30 6.43
CA VAL A 95 -0.85 12.92 5.10
C VAL A 95 -1.08 11.42 5.07
N ILE A 96 -2.32 10.98 4.84
CA ILE A 96 -2.64 9.58 4.55
C ILE A 96 -2.50 9.35 3.05
N THR A 97 -1.54 8.53 2.65
CA THR A 97 -1.28 8.24 1.23
C THR A 97 -2.04 7.00 0.79
N ALA A 98 -3.32 7.15 0.42
CA ALA A 98 -4.22 6.05 0.06
C ALA A 98 -4.49 5.96 -1.46
N VAL A 99 -3.66 6.58 -2.27
CA VAL A 99 -3.65 6.40 -3.74
C VAL A 99 -2.94 5.09 -4.11
N VAL A 100 -3.23 4.55 -5.28
CA VAL A 100 -2.66 3.29 -5.76
C VAL A 100 -1.58 3.56 -6.81
N GLY A 101 -0.47 2.82 -6.75
CA GLY A 101 0.59 2.87 -7.76
C GLY A 101 1.53 4.08 -7.63
N MET A 102 2.31 4.31 -8.68
CA MET A 102 3.38 5.32 -8.71
C MET A 102 2.93 6.77 -8.54
N VAL A 103 1.64 7.06 -8.75
CA VAL A 103 1.08 8.42 -8.62
C VAL A 103 1.25 8.99 -7.21
N GLY A 104 1.40 8.13 -6.18
CA GLY A 104 1.61 8.54 -4.80
C GLY A 104 3.04 9.00 -4.47
N LEU A 105 4.04 8.70 -5.31
CA LEU A 105 5.45 8.91 -4.98
C LEU A 105 5.81 10.39 -4.82
N LYS A 106 5.53 11.22 -5.82
CA LYS A 106 5.86 12.66 -5.77
C LYS A 106 5.11 13.40 -4.66
N PRO A 107 3.78 13.19 -4.47
CA PRO A 107 3.07 13.77 -3.33
C PRO A 107 3.65 13.33 -1.97
N THR A 108 4.03 12.06 -1.82
CA THR A 108 4.65 11.57 -0.57
C THR A 108 5.98 12.27 -0.31
N LEU A 109 6.83 12.45 -1.32
CA LEU A 109 8.09 13.20 -1.17
C LEU A 109 7.83 14.68 -0.82
N ALA A 110 6.80 15.30 -1.39
CA ALA A 110 6.42 16.67 -1.05
C ALA A 110 5.96 16.78 0.41
N ALA A 111 5.15 15.85 0.89
CA ALA A 111 4.72 15.78 2.29
C ALA A 111 5.91 15.59 3.25
N ILE A 112 6.85 14.69 2.91
CA ILE A 112 8.09 14.46 3.67
C ILE A 112 8.92 15.75 3.79
N ARG A 113 9.12 16.47 2.67
CA ARG A 113 9.83 17.74 2.65
C ARG A 113 9.13 18.82 3.46
N GLY A 114 7.80 18.76 3.53
CA GLY A 114 6.97 19.57 4.43
C GLY A 114 6.99 19.10 5.88
N LYS A 115 7.81 18.11 6.25
CA LYS A 115 7.93 17.53 7.61
C LYS A 115 6.62 17.01 8.18
N LYS A 116 5.73 16.54 7.30
CA LYS A 116 4.44 15.96 7.70
C LYS A 116 4.64 14.52 8.20
N ARG A 117 3.81 14.07 9.14
CA ARG A 117 3.67 12.63 9.39
C ARG A 117 3.03 11.97 8.17
N ILE A 118 3.55 10.84 7.77
CA ILE A 118 3.03 10.06 6.65
C ILE A 118 2.36 8.81 7.19
N GLY A 119 1.04 8.72 7.05
CA GLY A 119 0.31 7.46 7.19
C GLY A 119 0.39 6.71 5.86
N LEU A 120 1.38 5.84 5.73
CA LEU A 120 1.74 5.22 4.45
C LEU A 120 0.87 3.99 4.17
N ALA A 121 -0.08 4.13 3.23
CA ALA A 121 -0.87 3.02 2.70
C ALA A 121 -0.50 2.68 1.23
N ASN A 122 0.24 3.55 0.54
CA ASN A 122 0.73 3.34 -0.81
C ASN A 122 2.09 2.63 -0.78
N LYS A 123 2.07 1.31 -0.76
CA LYS A 123 3.30 0.48 -0.68
C LYS A 123 4.23 0.67 -1.87
N GLU A 124 3.67 0.96 -3.04
CA GLU A 124 4.43 1.15 -4.27
C GLU A 124 5.45 2.29 -4.15
N THR A 125 5.19 3.28 -3.30
CA THR A 125 6.15 4.35 -2.96
C THR A 125 7.47 3.79 -2.41
N LEU A 126 7.43 2.85 -1.46
CA LEU A 126 8.64 2.23 -0.90
C LEU A 126 9.19 1.10 -1.78
N VAL A 127 8.34 0.39 -2.49
CA VAL A 127 8.78 -0.63 -3.45
C VAL A 127 9.65 -0.02 -4.55
N CYS A 128 9.21 1.09 -5.12
CA CYS A 128 9.84 1.68 -6.30
C CYS A 128 10.98 2.64 -5.95
N ALA A 129 10.85 3.43 -4.90
CA ALA A 129 11.77 4.49 -4.54
C ALA A 129 12.14 4.51 -3.04
N GLY A 130 12.06 3.35 -2.36
CA GLY A 130 12.20 3.30 -0.91
C GLY A 130 13.49 3.88 -0.37
N GLU A 131 14.61 3.71 -1.07
CA GLU A 131 15.90 4.29 -0.66
C GLU A 131 15.84 5.83 -0.68
N ILE A 132 15.26 6.41 -1.73
CA ILE A 132 15.09 7.86 -1.87
C ILE A 132 14.12 8.37 -0.80
N VAL A 133 12.98 7.70 -0.64
CA VAL A 133 11.93 8.11 0.30
C VAL A 133 12.42 8.06 1.74
N MET A 134 13.09 6.97 2.15
CA MET A 134 13.60 6.84 3.51
C MET A 134 14.75 7.80 3.81
N ALA A 135 15.61 8.08 2.82
CA ALA A 135 16.66 9.09 2.96
C ALA A 135 16.10 10.51 3.09
N GLU A 136 15.07 10.87 2.31
CA GLU A 136 14.39 12.16 2.44
C GLU A 136 13.65 12.24 3.79
N ALA A 137 12.98 11.18 4.24
CA ALA A 137 12.30 11.16 5.53
C ALA A 137 13.28 11.41 6.68
N GLU A 138 14.44 10.75 6.68
CA GLU A 138 15.50 10.97 7.68
C GLU A 138 16.03 12.40 7.61
N LYS A 139 16.34 12.91 6.42
CA LYS A 139 16.86 14.26 6.19
C LYS A 139 15.93 15.36 6.70
N TYR A 140 14.62 15.21 6.50
CA TYR A 140 13.63 16.23 6.91
C TYR A 140 13.02 15.94 8.29
N GLY A 141 13.32 14.80 8.90
CA GLY A 141 12.74 14.38 10.18
C GLY A 141 11.25 14.05 10.07
N ALA A 142 10.79 13.58 8.91
CA ALA A 142 9.40 13.18 8.70
C ALA A 142 9.17 11.75 9.22
N GLU A 143 8.11 11.57 9.98
CA GLU A 143 7.73 10.27 10.55
C GLU A 143 6.87 9.49 9.56
N ILE A 144 7.25 8.25 9.25
CA ILE A 144 6.47 7.34 8.41
C ILE A 144 5.85 6.27 9.29
N ILE A 145 4.52 6.27 9.40
CA ILE A 145 3.74 5.25 10.12
C ILE A 145 3.05 4.37 9.09
N PRO A 146 3.31 3.05 9.09
CA PRO A 146 2.69 2.15 8.12
C PRO A 146 1.21 1.94 8.39
N VAL A 147 0.42 2.00 7.33
CA VAL A 147 -1.01 1.69 7.32
C VAL A 147 -1.26 0.29 6.77
N ASP A 148 -0.38 -0.24 5.90
CA ASP A 148 -0.49 -1.63 5.48
C ASP A 148 -0.48 -2.56 6.71
N SER A 149 -1.42 -3.51 6.79
CA SER A 149 -1.69 -4.27 8.01
C SER A 149 -0.49 -5.05 8.54
N GLU A 150 0.27 -5.66 7.65
CA GLU A 150 1.45 -6.45 7.99
C GLU A 150 2.59 -5.56 8.51
N HIS A 151 2.79 -4.42 7.88
CA HIS A 151 3.81 -3.46 8.31
C HIS A 151 3.41 -2.77 9.61
N SER A 152 2.14 -2.37 9.75
CA SER A 152 1.63 -1.85 11.01
C SER A 152 1.80 -2.88 12.15
N ALA A 153 1.60 -4.17 11.87
CA ALA A 153 1.82 -5.24 12.85
C ALA A 153 3.29 -5.32 13.30
N ILE A 154 4.23 -5.28 12.35
CA ILE A 154 5.66 -5.26 12.66
C ILE A 154 6.01 -3.99 13.46
N PHE A 155 5.53 -2.82 13.02
CA PHE A 155 5.71 -1.56 13.73
C PHE A 155 5.26 -1.68 15.19
N GLN A 156 4.08 -2.28 15.44
CA GLN A 156 3.55 -2.49 16.79
C GLN A 156 4.35 -3.49 17.61
N CYS A 157 4.87 -4.57 17.00
CA CYS A 157 5.75 -5.53 17.68
C CYS A 157 7.09 -4.90 18.07
N LEU A 158 7.53 -3.87 17.35
CA LEU A 158 8.78 -3.16 17.62
C LEU A 158 8.60 -1.98 18.60
N MET A 159 7.37 -1.62 18.96
CA MET A 159 7.14 -0.61 20.00
C MET A 159 7.73 -1.07 21.32
N GLY A 160 8.68 -0.32 21.84
CA GLY A 160 9.36 -0.63 23.10
C GLY A 160 10.49 -1.65 22.98
N SER A 161 10.81 -2.15 21.77
CA SER A 161 12.06 -2.85 21.52
C SER A 161 13.23 -1.85 21.52
N GLY A 162 14.41 -2.32 21.94
CA GLY A 162 15.61 -1.49 22.05
C GLY A 162 16.23 -1.19 20.68
N GLU A 163 17.20 -2.00 20.30
CA GLU A 163 18.00 -1.72 19.11
C GLU A 163 17.70 -2.71 17.96
N LYS A 164 17.89 -2.25 16.74
CA LYS A 164 17.72 -3.07 15.51
C LYS A 164 18.51 -4.39 15.55
N LYS A 165 19.69 -4.41 16.19
CA LYS A 165 20.51 -5.63 16.35
C LYS A 165 19.82 -6.74 17.13
N GLU A 166 18.75 -6.44 17.87
CA GLU A 166 17.95 -7.42 18.61
C GLU A 166 16.97 -8.19 17.71
N ILE A 167 16.71 -7.69 16.50
CA ILE A 167 15.81 -8.32 15.55
C ILE A 167 16.56 -9.41 14.78
N LYS A 168 16.11 -10.65 14.92
CA LYS A 168 16.65 -11.77 14.12
C LYS A 168 16.02 -11.82 12.73
N ARG A 169 14.66 -11.68 12.66
CA ARG A 169 13.93 -11.62 11.39
C ARG A 169 12.52 -11.06 11.56
N LEU A 170 11.99 -10.53 10.46
CA LEU A 170 10.60 -10.17 10.29
C LEU A 170 9.86 -11.34 9.65
N ILE A 171 8.62 -11.61 10.07
CA ILE A 171 7.80 -12.70 9.55
C ILE A 171 6.49 -12.10 9.08
N LEU A 172 6.38 -11.91 7.77
CA LEU A 172 5.17 -11.41 7.10
C LEU A 172 4.18 -12.56 6.92
N THR A 173 2.96 -12.38 7.36
CA THR A 173 1.88 -13.34 7.11
C THR A 173 1.13 -12.97 5.84
N CYS A 174 0.49 -13.93 5.18
CA CYS A 174 -0.49 -13.70 4.13
C CYS A 174 -1.55 -14.79 4.11
N SER A 175 -2.74 -14.48 3.57
CA SER A 175 -3.81 -15.46 3.42
C SER A 175 -3.53 -16.56 2.40
N GLY A 176 -2.54 -16.36 1.52
CA GLY A 176 -2.28 -17.21 0.35
C GLY A 176 -3.27 -17.00 -0.79
N GLY A 177 -4.15 -15.99 -0.69
CA GLY A 177 -5.11 -15.64 -1.73
C GLY A 177 -6.23 -16.66 -1.96
N PRO A 178 -7.04 -16.46 -3.01
CA PRO A 178 -8.18 -17.34 -3.34
C PRO A 178 -7.76 -18.70 -3.88
N PHE A 179 -6.50 -18.84 -4.30
CA PHE A 179 -6.02 -20.02 -5.01
C PHE A 179 -5.09 -20.93 -4.19
N PHE A 180 -4.97 -20.67 -2.90
CA PHE A 180 -4.17 -21.50 -2.01
C PHE A 180 -4.48 -22.99 -2.17
N GLY A 181 -3.43 -23.81 -2.39
CA GLY A 181 -3.53 -25.26 -2.59
C GLY A 181 -3.99 -25.70 -3.99
N LYS A 182 -4.19 -24.79 -4.95
CA LYS A 182 -4.46 -25.16 -6.35
C LYS A 182 -3.18 -25.53 -7.10
N SER A 183 -3.27 -26.57 -7.94
CA SER A 183 -2.19 -26.93 -8.86
C SER A 183 -2.07 -25.94 -10.02
N LYS A 184 -0.90 -25.96 -10.69
CA LYS A 184 -0.62 -25.17 -11.88
C LYS A 184 -1.66 -25.36 -13.00
N GLU A 185 -2.10 -26.60 -13.21
CA GLU A 185 -3.13 -26.91 -14.21
C GLU A 185 -4.49 -26.29 -13.87
N GLY A 186 -4.85 -26.31 -12.56
CA GLY A 186 -6.06 -25.66 -12.06
C GLY A 186 -6.01 -24.15 -12.24
N LEU A 187 -4.83 -23.57 -12.04
CA LEU A 187 -4.63 -22.11 -12.15
C LEU A 187 -4.68 -21.59 -13.60
N ARG A 188 -4.35 -22.43 -14.62
CA ARG A 188 -4.46 -22.03 -16.03
C ARG A 188 -5.90 -21.75 -16.48
N LYS A 189 -6.89 -22.23 -15.74
CA LYS A 189 -8.32 -22.13 -16.11
C LYS A 189 -9.08 -21.10 -15.26
N VAL A 190 -8.40 -20.43 -14.33
CA VAL A 190 -9.08 -19.46 -13.46
C VAL A 190 -9.44 -18.21 -14.22
N THR A 191 -10.59 -17.67 -13.87
CA THR A 191 -11.12 -16.44 -14.42
C THR A 191 -10.83 -15.25 -13.51
N LYS A 192 -10.98 -14.04 -14.06
CA LYS A 192 -10.99 -12.80 -13.27
C LYS A 192 -11.98 -12.88 -12.10
N ALA A 193 -13.18 -13.42 -12.34
CA ALA A 193 -14.20 -13.56 -11.30
C ALA A 193 -13.78 -14.49 -10.15
N ASP A 194 -12.95 -15.51 -10.44
CA ASP A 194 -12.40 -16.39 -9.42
C ASP A 194 -11.27 -15.70 -8.64
N ALA A 195 -10.40 -14.97 -9.34
CA ALA A 195 -9.28 -14.26 -8.73
C ALA A 195 -9.72 -13.10 -7.81
N LEU A 196 -10.88 -12.50 -8.06
CA LEU A 196 -11.44 -11.43 -7.25
C LEU A 196 -12.12 -11.90 -5.95
N LYS A 197 -12.21 -13.22 -5.70
CA LYS A 197 -12.81 -13.78 -4.47
C LYS A 197 -11.77 -13.94 -3.35
N HIS A 198 -11.33 -12.81 -2.77
CA HIS A 198 -10.41 -12.90 -1.63
C HIS A 198 -11.11 -13.52 -0.40
N PRO A 199 -10.45 -14.46 0.35
CA PRO A 199 -11.11 -15.20 1.44
C PRO A 199 -11.52 -14.33 2.64
N ASN A 200 -10.72 -13.33 3.02
CA ASN A 200 -10.88 -12.61 4.28
C ASN A 200 -11.11 -11.09 4.10
N TRP A 201 -10.58 -10.48 3.04
CA TRP A 201 -10.57 -9.03 2.85
C TRP A 201 -11.44 -8.58 1.68
N LYS A 202 -12.12 -7.44 1.86
CA LYS A 202 -12.82 -6.73 0.78
C LYS A 202 -11.94 -5.57 0.32
N MET A 203 -11.25 -5.75 -0.78
CA MET A 203 -10.23 -4.82 -1.28
C MET A 203 -10.51 -4.35 -2.71
N GLY A 204 -9.70 -3.41 -3.20
CA GLY A 204 -9.70 -3.01 -4.60
C GLY A 204 -9.29 -4.17 -5.55
N ALA A 205 -9.70 -4.08 -6.81
CA ALA A 205 -9.46 -5.15 -7.79
C ALA A 205 -7.95 -5.44 -7.98
N LYS A 206 -7.11 -4.41 -8.14
CA LYS A 206 -5.66 -4.58 -8.37
C LYS A 206 -5.01 -5.39 -7.25
N ILE A 207 -5.14 -4.96 -5.99
CA ILE A 207 -4.54 -5.65 -4.85
C ILE A 207 -5.11 -7.06 -4.65
N THR A 208 -6.36 -7.30 -5.01
CA THR A 208 -6.96 -8.64 -4.93
C THR A 208 -6.31 -9.61 -5.93
N ILE A 209 -6.01 -9.15 -7.15
CA ILE A 209 -5.22 -9.95 -8.11
C ILE A 209 -3.79 -10.14 -7.64
N ASP A 210 -3.15 -9.11 -7.08
CA ASP A 210 -1.81 -9.25 -6.49
C ASP A 210 -1.77 -10.28 -5.36
N CYS A 211 -2.82 -10.36 -4.54
CA CYS A 211 -2.95 -11.41 -3.52
C CYS A 211 -3.12 -12.80 -4.15
N ALA A 212 -3.87 -12.89 -5.26
CA ALA A 212 -4.09 -14.15 -5.97
C ALA A 212 -2.80 -14.70 -6.60
N THR A 213 -1.89 -13.83 -7.06
CA THR A 213 -0.58 -14.16 -7.63
C THR A 213 0.55 -14.25 -6.59
N LEU A 214 0.31 -13.90 -5.34
CA LEU A 214 1.29 -13.60 -4.28
C LEU A 214 2.25 -12.44 -4.60
N MET A 215 2.02 -11.66 -5.66
CA MET A 215 2.77 -10.45 -5.93
C MET A 215 2.61 -9.42 -4.79
N ASN A 216 1.39 -9.30 -4.22
CA ASN A 216 1.17 -8.39 -3.09
C ASN A 216 2.16 -8.67 -1.95
N LYS A 217 2.37 -9.95 -1.61
CA LYS A 217 3.33 -10.30 -0.57
C LYS A 217 4.77 -10.03 -0.99
N GLY A 218 5.09 -10.18 -2.26
CA GLY A 218 6.39 -9.76 -2.81
C GLY A 218 6.64 -8.25 -2.67
N LEU A 219 5.64 -7.42 -2.98
CA LEU A 219 5.72 -5.96 -2.79
C LEU A 219 5.90 -5.61 -1.30
N GLU A 220 5.19 -6.29 -0.43
CA GLU A 220 5.27 -6.09 1.02
C GLU A 220 6.63 -6.50 1.61
N VAL A 221 7.27 -7.54 1.08
CA VAL A 221 8.65 -7.89 1.47
C VAL A 221 9.61 -6.74 1.16
N ILE A 222 9.51 -6.17 -0.05
CA ILE A 222 10.35 -5.04 -0.45
C ILE A 222 10.05 -3.82 0.44
N GLU A 223 8.79 -3.53 0.70
CA GLU A 223 8.39 -2.44 1.61
C GLU A 223 8.97 -2.64 3.01
N ALA A 224 8.87 -3.85 3.59
CA ALA A 224 9.45 -4.18 4.90
C ALA A 224 10.97 -3.99 4.94
N MET A 225 11.68 -4.43 3.89
CA MET A 225 13.13 -4.21 3.76
C MET A 225 13.48 -2.73 3.85
N ARG A 226 12.73 -1.87 3.17
CA ARG A 226 12.97 -0.42 3.14
C ARG A 226 12.57 0.26 4.45
N LEU A 227 11.36 0.00 4.91
CA LEU A 227 10.80 0.65 6.10
C LEU A 227 11.58 0.30 7.37
N TYR A 228 11.94 -0.98 7.54
CA TYR A 228 12.66 -1.47 8.72
C TYR A 228 14.16 -1.61 8.48
N ARG A 229 14.65 -1.26 7.28
CA ARG A 229 16.08 -1.36 6.89
C ARG A 229 16.65 -2.77 7.15
N MET A 230 15.85 -3.80 6.82
CA MET A 230 16.24 -5.20 7.00
C MET A 230 16.71 -5.80 5.66
N PRO A 231 17.75 -6.66 5.65
CA PRO A 231 18.13 -7.38 4.44
C PRO A 231 17.06 -8.42 4.07
N LEU A 232 17.00 -8.79 2.79
CA LEU A 232 16.00 -9.74 2.27
C LEU A 232 16.02 -11.07 3.03
N GLU A 233 17.18 -11.56 3.39
CA GLU A 233 17.39 -12.84 4.10
C GLU A 233 16.76 -12.86 5.50
N GLN A 234 16.45 -11.69 6.06
CA GLN A 234 15.80 -11.54 7.35
C GLN A 234 14.31 -11.19 7.23
N VAL A 235 13.72 -11.20 6.02
CA VAL A 235 12.29 -10.98 5.81
C VAL A 235 11.65 -12.26 5.27
N HIS A 236 10.94 -12.97 6.13
CA HIS A 236 10.34 -14.26 5.83
C HIS A 236 8.84 -14.12 5.55
N VAL A 237 8.30 -15.01 4.72
CA VAL A 237 6.87 -15.06 4.39
C VAL A 237 6.29 -16.39 4.87
N VAL A 238 5.13 -16.32 5.53
CA VAL A 238 4.34 -17.49 5.91
C VAL A 238 2.88 -17.32 5.50
N ILE A 239 2.26 -18.40 5.06
CA ILE A 239 0.82 -18.43 4.80
C ILE A 239 0.08 -18.62 6.14
N HIS A 240 -0.85 -17.72 6.44
CA HIS A 240 -1.75 -17.78 7.59
C HIS A 240 -3.18 -17.52 7.10
N ARG A 241 -3.93 -18.59 6.85
CA ARG A 241 -5.25 -18.54 6.19
C ARG A 241 -6.28 -17.71 6.94
N GLN A 242 -6.21 -17.66 8.25
CA GLN A 242 -7.18 -17.02 9.12
C GLN A 242 -7.04 -15.47 9.11
N SER A 243 -5.87 -14.94 8.73
CA SER A 243 -5.56 -13.49 8.75
C SER A 243 -5.82 -12.82 10.12
N ILE A 244 -5.60 -13.56 11.21
CA ILE A 244 -5.72 -13.09 12.59
C ILE A 244 -4.38 -12.57 13.10
N VAL A 245 -3.28 -13.31 12.83
CA VAL A 245 -1.92 -12.83 13.04
C VAL A 245 -1.53 -12.03 11.80
N HIS A 246 -1.35 -10.72 11.96
CA HIS A 246 -1.04 -9.84 10.84
C HIS A 246 0.43 -9.83 10.45
N SER A 247 1.35 -9.95 11.39
CA SER A 247 2.78 -10.25 11.20
C SER A 247 3.46 -10.47 12.55
N MET A 248 4.73 -10.90 12.51
CA MET A 248 5.52 -11.23 13.70
C MET A 248 6.95 -10.72 13.56
N VAL A 249 7.61 -10.54 14.70
CA VAL A 249 9.05 -10.26 14.81
C VAL A 249 9.68 -11.33 15.68
N GLU A 250 10.70 -12.03 15.17
CA GLU A 250 11.54 -12.92 15.97
C GLU A 250 12.80 -12.18 16.39
N PHE A 251 13.08 -12.20 17.68
CA PHE A 251 14.26 -11.59 18.28
C PHE A 251 15.43 -12.60 18.40
N VAL A 252 16.63 -12.07 18.66
CA VAL A 252 17.86 -12.89 18.73
C VAL A 252 17.86 -13.89 19.88
N ASP A 253 17.08 -13.64 20.93
CA ASP A 253 16.89 -14.56 22.06
C ASP A 253 15.90 -15.71 21.76
N GLY A 254 15.27 -15.70 20.56
CA GLY A 254 14.28 -16.69 20.13
C GLY A 254 12.84 -16.32 20.48
N ALA A 255 12.59 -15.21 21.17
CA ALA A 255 11.23 -14.74 21.42
C ALA A 255 10.55 -14.29 20.11
N VAL A 256 9.27 -14.59 19.94
CA VAL A 256 8.46 -14.15 18.81
C VAL A 256 7.32 -13.28 19.31
N MET A 257 7.33 -12.01 18.89
CA MET A 257 6.22 -11.09 19.14
C MET A 257 5.29 -11.06 17.94
N ALA A 258 3.99 -11.18 18.16
CA ALA A 258 2.96 -11.18 17.13
C ALA A 258 1.89 -10.13 17.41
N GLN A 259 1.51 -9.35 16.41
CA GLN A 259 0.32 -8.53 16.51
C GLN A 259 -0.86 -9.31 15.93
N MET A 260 -1.95 -9.38 16.71
CA MET A 260 -3.18 -10.07 16.36
C MET A 260 -4.36 -9.10 16.40
N GLY A 261 -5.35 -9.32 15.54
CA GLY A 261 -6.56 -8.51 15.49
C GLY A 261 -7.57 -9.01 14.45
N ALA A 262 -8.75 -8.42 14.45
CA ALA A 262 -9.70 -8.59 13.36
C ALA A 262 -9.12 -8.01 12.04
N PRO A 263 -9.46 -8.60 10.88
CA PRO A 263 -9.00 -8.10 9.58
C PRO A 263 -9.76 -6.82 9.18
N ASP A 264 -9.38 -5.70 9.80
CA ASP A 264 -9.99 -4.39 9.58
C ASP A 264 -8.93 -3.30 9.50
N MET A 265 -8.90 -2.58 8.38
CA MET A 265 -7.90 -1.53 8.14
C MET A 265 -8.07 -0.30 9.04
N ARG A 266 -9.21 -0.15 9.71
CA ARG A 266 -9.42 0.95 10.67
C ARG A 266 -8.44 0.88 11.84
N LEU A 267 -8.00 -0.33 12.24
CA LEU A 267 -7.00 -0.49 13.29
C LEU A 267 -5.65 0.18 12.94
N PRO A 268 -4.96 -0.17 11.85
CA PRO A 268 -3.71 0.48 11.49
C PRO A 268 -3.88 1.94 11.05
N ILE A 269 -5.01 2.31 10.44
CA ILE A 269 -5.31 3.70 10.08
C ILE A 269 -5.40 4.56 11.36
N GLN A 270 -6.18 4.12 12.35
CA GLN A 270 -6.31 4.86 13.59
C GLN A 270 -4.96 5.00 14.29
N LEU A 271 -4.19 3.92 14.36
CA LEU A 271 -2.85 3.99 14.95
C LEU A 271 -1.95 5.01 14.22
N ALA A 272 -1.98 5.08 12.90
CA ALA A 272 -1.20 6.06 12.14
C ALA A 272 -1.59 7.51 12.47
N LEU A 273 -2.86 7.75 12.78
CA LEU A 273 -3.38 9.07 13.15
C LEU A 273 -3.10 9.42 14.62
N THR A 274 -3.16 8.44 15.52
CA THR A 274 -3.12 8.70 16.98
C THR A 274 -1.78 8.37 17.64
N TYR A 275 -0.88 7.66 16.95
CA TYR A 275 0.42 7.28 17.51
C TYR A 275 1.15 8.48 18.17
N PRO A 276 1.73 8.31 19.38
CA PRO A 276 1.96 7.06 20.08
C PRO A 276 0.78 6.54 20.93
N GLU A 277 -0.33 7.22 20.97
CA GLU A 277 -1.47 6.87 21.79
C GLU A 277 -2.33 5.78 21.14
N ARG A 278 -2.89 4.89 21.99
CA ARG A 278 -3.92 3.92 21.58
C ARG A 278 -5.27 4.41 22.07
N MET A 279 -6.19 4.59 21.14
CA MET A 279 -7.56 5.03 21.42
C MET A 279 -8.55 3.90 21.11
N GLU A 280 -9.75 3.98 21.66
CA GLU A 280 -10.84 3.05 21.31
C GLU A 280 -11.13 3.10 19.82
N CYS A 281 -11.19 1.94 19.19
CA CYS A 281 -11.41 1.79 17.75
C CYS A 281 -12.78 1.14 17.50
N PRO A 282 -13.55 1.58 16.49
CA PRO A 282 -14.87 1.01 16.18
C PRO A 282 -14.75 -0.34 15.43
N VAL A 283 -13.93 -1.22 15.96
CA VAL A 283 -13.68 -2.58 15.45
C VAL A 283 -13.90 -3.56 16.57
N ASP A 284 -14.63 -4.63 16.29
CA ASP A 284 -14.86 -5.68 17.26
C ASP A 284 -13.53 -6.31 17.70
N GLY A 285 -13.35 -6.49 18.99
CA GLY A 285 -12.18 -7.13 19.55
C GLY A 285 -12.06 -8.59 19.11
N LEU A 286 -10.83 -9.08 19.00
CA LEU A 286 -10.58 -10.49 18.71
C LEU A 286 -10.95 -11.35 19.95
N ASP A 287 -11.87 -12.29 19.78
CA ASP A 287 -12.16 -13.31 20.79
C ASP A 287 -11.33 -14.57 20.52
N LEU A 288 -10.35 -14.81 21.37
CA LEU A 288 -9.45 -15.95 21.27
C LEU A 288 -10.13 -17.30 21.55
N LEU A 289 -11.28 -17.31 22.20
CA LEU A 289 -12.02 -18.55 22.47
C LEU A 289 -12.80 -19.05 21.25
N THR A 290 -13.12 -18.16 20.34
CA THR A 290 -13.94 -18.45 19.15
C THR A 290 -13.18 -18.35 17.83
N CYS A 291 -11.96 -17.79 17.80
CA CYS A 291 -11.20 -17.57 16.57
C CYS A 291 -10.71 -18.85 15.88
N GLY A 292 -10.82 -20.01 16.54
CA GLY A 292 -10.38 -21.31 16.02
C GLY A 292 -8.85 -21.49 16.00
N PRO A 293 -8.35 -22.56 15.38
CA PRO A 293 -6.93 -22.86 15.33
C PRO A 293 -6.20 -21.88 14.38
N LEU A 294 -5.03 -21.42 14.80
CA LEU A 294 -4.12 -20.63 13.97
C LEU A 294 -3.15 -21.58 13.25
N THR A 295 -3.12 -21.50 11.93
CA THR A 295 -2.30 -22.38 11.09
C THR A 295 -1.30 -21.59 10.27
N PHE A 296 -0.10 -22.15 10.09
CA PHE A 296 0.99 -21.56 9.32
C PHE A 296 1.56 -22.58 8.36
N SER A 297 1.91 -22.15 7.15
CA SER A 297 2.57 -22.98 6.15
C SER A 297 3.51 -22.16 5.27
N ALA A 298 4.40 -22.84 4.56
CA ALA A 298 5.29 -22.18 3.60
C ALA A 298 4.50 -21.70 2.37
N PRO A 299 4.92 -20.58 1.72
CA PRO A 299 4.38 -20.18 0.43
C PRO A 299 4.83 -21.15 -0.67
N ASP A 300 3.96 -21.37 -1.65
CA ASP A 300 4.22 -22.20 -2.82
C ASP A 300 4.80 -21.33 -3.95
N LEU A 301 6.13 -21.30 -4.04
CA LEU A 301 6.86 -20.49 -5.03
C LEU A 301 6.80 -21.09 -6.44
N GLU A 302 6.53 -22.39 -6.57
CA GLU A 302 6.44 -23.06 -7.87
C GLU A 302 5.14 -22.71 -8.59
N ASN A 303 4.02 -22.77 -7.89
CA ASN A 303 2.71 -22.45 -8.45
C ASN A 303 2.43 -20.92 -8.45
N PHE A 304 3.09 -20.14 -7.61
CA PHE A 304 2.96 -18.69 -7.52
C PHE A 304 4.30 -17.96 -7.70
N PRO A 305 4.88 -17.98 -8.92
CA PRO A 305 6.24 -17.51 -9.17
C PRO A 305 6.41 -15.99 -9.04
N CYS A 306 5.32 -15.20 -8.96
CA CYS A 306 5.42 -13.75 -8.76
C CYS A 306 6.09 -13.38 -7.44
N LEU A 307 5.95 -14.19 -6.38
CA LEU A 307 6.65 -13.95 -5.11
C LEU A 307 8.15 -14.16 -5.26
N GLN A 308 8.59 -15.21 -5.98
CA GLN A 308 10.01 -15.42 -6.27
C GLN A 308 10.58 -14.30 -7.13
N LEU A 309 9.84 -13.85 -8.15
CA LEU A 309 10.25 -12.72 -9.00
C LEU A 309 10.49 -11.45 -8.16
N ALA A 310 9.60 -11.19 -7.20
CA ALA A 310 9.77 -10.05 -6.29
C ALA A 310 11.03 -10.17 -5.42
N PHE A 311 11.35 -11.37 -4.92
CA PHE A 311 12.61 -11.62 -4.19
C PHE A 311 13.84 -11.38 -5.09
N ASP A 312 13.78 -11.81 -6.35
CA ASP A 312 14.88 -11.62 -7.28
C ASP A 312 15.07 -10.14 -7.63
N CYS A 313 13.99 -9.39 -7.84
CA CYS A 313 14.04 -7.94 -8.02
C CYS A 313 14.55 -7.22 -6.77
N ALA A 314 14.12 -7.64 -5.58
CA ALA A 314 14.59 -7.09 -4.30
C ALA A 314 16.11 -7.27 -4.13
N ARG A 315 16.62 -8.46 -4.47
CA ARG A 315 18.05 -8.80 -4.41
C ARG A 315 18.86 -8.01 -5.42
N LYS A 316 18.32 -7.81 -6.64
CA LYS A 316 18.96 -7.03 -7.70
C LYS A 316 18.98 -5.53 -7.34
N GLY A 317 17.93 -5.03 -6.70
CA GLY A 317 17.81 -3.62 -6.30
C GLY A 317 17.64 -2.66 -7.48
N GLY A 318 18.02 -1.41 -7.29
CA GLY A 318 18.02 -0.39 -8.34
C GLY A 318 16.67 -0.25 -9.06
N THR A 319 16.71 -0.16 -10.39
CA THR A 319 15.52 -0.04 -11.24
C THR A 319 14.72 -1.34 -11.41
N ALA A 320 15.16 -2.48 -10.84
CA ALA A 320 14.43 -3.75 -10.98
C ALA A 320 13.06 -3.70 -10.27
N CYS A 321 12.99 -3.10 -9.08
CA CYS A 321 11.73 -3.00 -8.33
C CYS A 321 10.69 -2.08 -9.02
N PRO A 322 11.01 -0.84 -9.45
CA PRO A 322 10.07 -0.01 -10.18
C PRO A 322 9.66 -0.62 -11.53
N ALA A 323 10.57 -1.30 -12.24
CA ALA A 323 10.24 -2.01 -13.47
C ALA A 323 9.24 -3.15 -13.21
N MET A 324 9.46 -3.96 -12.17
CA MET A 324 8.54 -5.02 -11.76
C MET A 324 7.16 -4.45 -11.39
N ASN A 325 7.13 -3.39 -10.60
CA ASN A 325 5.86 -2.78 -10.19
C ASN A 325 5.08 -2.23 -11.38
N GLY A 326 5.72 -1.45 -12.27
CA GLY A 326 5.08 -0.88 -13.46
C GLY A 326 4.57 -1.97 -14.41
N ALA A 327 5.36 -3.02 -14.63
CA ALA A 327 4.95 -4.17 -15.42
C ALA A 327 3.76 -4.91 -14.79
N ASN A 328 3.79 -5.13 -13.46
CA ASN A 328 2.70 -5.79 -12.75
C ASN A 328 1.39 -5.00 -12.81
N GLU A 329 1.43 -3.69 -12.60
CA GLU A 329 0.22 -2.86 -12.70
C GLU A 329 -0.41 -2.93 -14.10
N GLU A 330 0.41 -2.91 -15.16
CA GLU A 330 -0.10 -3.02 -16.53
C GLU A 330 -0.64 -4.43 -16.83
N ALA A 331 0.09 -5.49 -16.46
CA ALA A 331 -0.35 -6.86 -16.68
C ALA A 331 -1.64 -7.19 -15.92
N VAL A 332 -1.75 -6.73 -14.66
CA VAL A 332 -2.99 -6.86 -13.87
C VAL A 332 -4.14 -6.09 -14.51
N ALA A 333 -3.90 -4.88 -15.03
CA ALA A 333 -4.93 -4.14 -15.75
C ALA A 333 -5.41 -4.88 -17.01
N MET A 334 -4.49 -5.50 -17.77
CA MET A 334 -4.85 -6.34 -18.94
C MET A 334 -5.66 -7.58 -18.52
N PHE A 335 -5.27 -8.25 -17.43
CA PHE A 335 -6.03 -9.38 -16.89
C PHE A 335 -7.45 -8.98 -16.46
N LEU A 336 -7.59 -7.82 -15.81
CA LEU A 336 -8.90 -7.29 -15.42
C LEU A 336 -9.78 -6.90 -16.61
N ARG A 337 -9.21 -6.63 -17.79
CA ARG A 337 -9.92 -6.41 -19.05
C ARG A 337 -10.13 -7.70 -19.87
N ASP A 338 -9.79 -8.88 -19.30
CA ASP A 338 -9.86 -10.20 -19.95
C ASP A 338 -9.00 -10.30 -21.24
N GLU A 339 -7.90 -9.56 -21.32
CA GLU A 339 -6.98 -9.55 -22.45
C GLU A 339 -5.91 -10.64 -22.38
N ILE A 340 -5.60 -11.12 -21.16
CA ILE A 340 -4.57 -12.12 -20.87
C ILE A 340 -5.06 -13.13 -19.82
N GLY A 341 -4.43 -14.31 -19.74
CA GLY A 341 -4.67 -15.32 -18.72
C GLY A 341 -3.92 -15.05 -17.42
N PHE A 342 -4.22 -15.84 -16.38
CA PHE A 342 -3.66 -15.65 -15.05
C PHE A 342 -2.13 -15.78 -15.01
N TYR A 343 -1.56 -16.81 -15.66
CA TYR A 343 -0.10 -17.00 -15.71
C TYR A 343 0.61 -16.00 -16.62
N ASP A 344 -0.09 -15.43 -17.60
CA ASP A 344 0.50 -14.42 -18.48
C ASP A 344 0.94 -13.19 -17.69
N ILE A 345 0.33 -12.93 -16.51
CA ILE A 345 0.77 -11.86 -15.60
C ILE A 345 2.25 -12.06 -15.24
N TYR A 346 2.64 -13.24 -14.74
CA TYR A 346 4.03 -13.53 -14.41
C TYR A 346 4.95 -13.45 -15.62
N ASP A 347 4.56 -14.07 -16.73
CA ASP A 347 5.38 -14.13 -17.94
C ASP A 347 5.66 -12.73 -18.52
N LEU A 348 4.66 -11.86 -18.54
CA LEU A 348 4.80 -10.49 -19.02
C LEU A 348 5.64 -9.63 -18.06
N VAL A 349 5.43 -9.78 -16.75
CA VAL A 349 6.19 -9.01 -15.75
C VAL A 349 7.66 -9.41 -15.78
N SER A 350 7.97 -10.70 -15.79
CA SER A 350 9.34 -11.20 -15.86
C SER A 350 10.08 -10.71 -17.10
N ARG A 351 9.46 -10.84 -18.29
CA ARG A 351 10.02 -10.34 -19.55
C ARG A 351 10.23 -8.84 -19.57
N ALA A 352 9.31 -8.07 -18.97
CA ALA A 352 9.43 -6.61 -18.91
C ALA A 352 10.58 -6.18 -17.98
N VAL A 353 10.78 -6.85 -16.86
CA VAL A 353 11.91 -6.60 -15.95
C VAL A 353 13.25 -6.83 -16.66
N ASP A 354 13.32 -7.87 -17.50
CA ASP A 354 14.54 -8.17 -18.26
C ASP A 354 14.78 -7.17 -19.41
N ALA A 355 13.73 -6.61 -19.99
CA ALA A 355 13.80 -5.67 -21.10
C ALA A 355 14.16 -4.23 -20.69
N VAL A 356 13.89 -3.84 -19.43
CA VAL A 356 14.15 -2.48 -18.95
C VAL A 356 15.65 -2.33 -18.60
N PRO A 357 16.34 -1.27 -19.06
CA PRO A 357 17.71 -0.99 -18.68
C PRO A 357 17.90 -0.89 -17.17
N PHE A 358 18.87 -1.64 -16.64
CA PHE A 358 19.16 -1.64 -15.22
C PHE A 358 20.07 -0.49 -14.80
N VAL A 359 19.67 0.23 -13.73
CA VAL A 359 20.47 1.24 -13.05
C VAL A 359 20.53 0.90 -11.56
N GLY A 360 21.73 0.72 -11.00
CA GLY A 360 21.91 0.24 -9.63
C GLY A 360 21.54 1.27 -8.55
N ASN A 361 21.86 2.54 -8.77
CA ASN A 361 21.53 3.66 -7.86
C ASN A 361 20.75 4.72 -8.65
N PRO A 362 19.46 4.51 -8.89
CA PRO A 362 18.68 5.38 -9.75
C PRO A 362 18.31 6.69 -9.07
N THR A 363 18.27 7.78 -9.85
CA THR A 363 17.58 9.02 -9.47
C THR A 363 16.07 8.82 -9.51
N LEU A 364 15.31 9.78 -8.97
CA LEU A 364 13.84 9.75 -9.04
C LEU A 364 13.34 9.65 -10.49
N GLU A 365 13.94 10.43 -11.40
CA GLU A 365 13.60 10.42 -12.83
C GLU A 365 13.84 9.05 -13.46
N GLN A 366 14.95 8.39 -13.10
CA GLN A 366 15.27 7.05 -13.58
C GLN A 366 14.31 5.98 -13.02
N VAL A 367 13.84 6.13 -11.78
CA VAL A 367 12.78 5.29 -11.20
C VAL A 367 11.48 5.42 -11.99
N LEU A 368 11.04 6.66 -12.26
CA LEU A 368 9.83 6.96 -13.03
C LEU A 368 9.93 6.46 -14.48
N GLU A 369 11.11 6.60 -15.08
CA GLU A 369 11.37 6.13 -16.44
C GLU A 369 11.37 4.59 -16.51
N ALA A 370 11.91 3.89 -15.51
CA ALA A 370 11.89 2.43 -15.46
C ALA A 370 10.45 1.90 -15.36
N ASP A 371 9.59 2.49 -14.53
CA ASP A 371 8.16 2.17 -14.46
C ASP A 371 7.48 2.38 -15.82
N ARG A 372 7.72 3.53 -16.46
CA ARG A 372 7.14 3.86 -17.77
C ARG A 372 7.55 2.87 -18.87
N LEU A 373 8.85 2.55 -18.93
CA LEU A 373 9.40 1.60 -19.91
C LEU A 373 8.84 0.19 -19.70
N ALA A 374 8.72 -0.25 -18.44
CA ALA A 374 8.16 -1.55 -18.12
C ALA A 374 6.70 -1.69 -18.56
N ARG A 375 5.87 -0.66 -18.35
CA ARG A 375 4.48 -0.62 -18.86
C ARG A 375 4.44 -0.69 -20.38
N GLN A 376 5.32 0.04 -21.05
CA GLN A 376 5.42 -0.02 -22.53
C GLN A 376 5.84 -1.41 -23.02
N ALA A 377 6.84 -2.03 -22.35
CA ALA A 377 7.28 -3.38 -22.69
C ALA A 377 6.13 -4.40 -22.59
N VAL A 378 5.37 -4.39 -21.48
CA VAL A 378 4.20 -5.27 -21.32
C VAL A 378 3.22 -5.11 -22.48
N ARG A 379 2.88 -3.88 -22.86
CA ARG A 379 1.97 -3.61 -23.99
C ARG A 379 2.51 -4.09 -25.32
N SER A 380 3.82 -4.07 -25.52
CA SER A 380 4.49 -4.49 -26.77
C SER A 380 4.64 -6.01 -26.91
N PHE A 381 4.55 -6.77 -25.84
CA PHE A 381 4.70 -8.23 -25.84
C PHE A 381 3.41 -8.98 -26.21
N ARG A 382 2.36 -8.25 -26.50
CA ARG A 382 1.04 -8.76 -26.91
C ARG A 382 1.02 -9.31 -28.34
#